data_7bc043921ba055bbe36a169a6211739b
#
_entry.id   7bc043921ba055bbe36a169a6211739b
#
_cell.length_a   1.000
_cell.length_b   1.000
_cell.length_c   1.000
_cell.angle_alpha   90.00
_cell.angle_beta   90.00
_cell.angle_gamma   90.00
#
_symmetry.space_group_name_H-M   'P 1'
#
loop_
_entity.id
_entity.type
_entity.pdbx_description
1 polymer ?
#
loop_
_entity_poly.entity_id
_entity_poly.type
_entity_poly.pdbx_seq_one_letter_code
_entity_poly.pdbx_strand_id
1 'polypeptide(L)'
;MTSSEIWDADTASRYDDEAAERFAPEVLNPTVDFLERLAGGGAALEFAIGTGRVGIALSKRGVPVTGIELSQPMLDELRRKVDEKALPVVVGDMATTIVPGEFSLVYLVWNSISNLLTQQEQVECFRNAARHLVPGGRFVIELWVPQLRRFPLGQVAVPMDIGDAHLGFDTYDTLAQTCTSHHYWREDDGSFRYGAGTFRYMWPSECDLMAQMAGMEMEMRVADWDGSPFTSESESHVSVWRKP
;
A
#
# COMPACT_ATOMS: atom_id res chain seq x y z
N MET A 1 -0.17 -17.47 7.72
CA MET A 1 0.98 -16.55 7.82
C MET A 1 0.43 -15.19 8.20
N THR A 2 1.01 -14.56 9.21
CA THR A 2 0.72 -13.16 9.54
C THR A 2 1.43 -12.26 8.54
N SER A 3 0.98 -11.02 8.36
CA SER A 3 1.62 -10.04 7.47
C SER A 3 3.13 -9.88 7.74
N SER A 4 3.54 -9.95 9.02
CA SER A 4 4.96 -9.88 9.42
C SER A 4 5.83 -11.07 8.97
N GLU A 5 5.23 -12.24 8.70
CA GLU A 5 5.97 -13.42 8.21
C GLU A 5 6.24 -13.36 6.71
N ILE A 6 5.44 -12.58 5.96
CA ILE A 6 5.65 -12.35 4.52
C ILE A 6 6.84 -11.40 4.31
N TRP A 7 6.99 -10.40 5.17
CA TRP A 7 8.02 -9.35 5.08
C TRP A 7 9.20 -9.66 6.01
N ASP A 8 9.77 -10.87 5.86
CA ASP A 8 10.93 -11.33 6.63
C ASP A 8 12.25 -10.69 6.16
N ALA A 9 13.37 -11.06 6.80
CA ALA A 9 14.67 -10.49 6.51
C ALA A 9 15.16 -10.78 5.07
N ASP A 10 14.85 -11.95 4.53
CA ASP A 10 15.23 -12.36 3.19
C ASP A 10 14.45 -11.53 2.14
N THR A 11 13.14 -11.41 2.30
CA THR A 11 12.28 -10.56 1.47
C THR A 11 12.69 -9.09 1.56
N ALA A 12 12.90 -8.56 2.77
CA ALA A 12 13.27 -7.16 2.98
C ALA A 12 14.59 -6.79 2.30
N SER A 13 15.60 -7.68 2.37
CA SER A 13 16.92 -7.44 1.79
C SER A 13 16.93 -7.32 0.26
N ARG A 14 15.95 -7.93 -0.42
CA ARG A 14 15.81 -7.91 -1.88
C ARG A 14 14.74 -6.95 -2.38
N TYR A 15 13.91 -6.42 -1.48
CA TYR A 15 12.71 -5.67 -1.85
C TYR A 15 12.99 -4.48 -2.77
N ASP A 16 14.01 -3.69 -2.46
CA ASP A 16 14.35 -2.50 -3.25
C ASP A 16 14.88 -2.89 -4.64
N ASP A 17 15.67 -3.95 -4.74
CA ASP A 17 16.22 -4.44 -6.02
C ASP A 17 15.13 -5.05 -6.90
N GLU A 18 14.25 -5.87 -6.33
CA GLU A 18 13.10 -6.47 -7.04
C GLU A 18 12.06 -5.41 -7.44
N ALA A 19 12.02 -4.28 -6.74
CA ALA A 19 11.12 -3.16 -7.00
C ALA A 19 11.81 -1.96 -7.67
N ALA A 20 13.03 -2.12 -8.21
CA ALA A 20 13.88 -1.02 -8.66
C ALA A 20 13.19 -0.05 -9.65
N GLU A 21 12.37 -0.55 -10.57
CA GLU A 21 11.59 0.27 -11.50
C GLU A 21 10.67 1.28 -10.81
N ARG A 22 10.17 0.94 -9.61
CA ARG A 22 9.26 1.80 -8.82
C ARG A 22 9.97 2.97 -8.15
N PHE A 23 11.31 2.91 -8.05
CA PHE A 23 12.13 3.99 -7.54
C PHE A 23 12.56 4.97 -8.63
N ALA A 24 12.33 4.64 -9.91
CA ALA A 24 12.63 5.52 -11.02
C ALA A 24 11.86 6.85 -10.88
N PRO A 25 12.53 8.01 -11.11
CA PRO A 25 11.91 9.32 -10.92
C PRO A 25 10.61 9.51 -11.68
N GLU A 26 10.51 8.95 -12.88
CA GLU A 26 9.31 9.00 -13.73
C GLU A 26 8.10 8.28 -13.13
N VAL A 27 8.33 7.27 -12.27
CA VAL A 27 7.27 6.53 -11.56
C VAL A 27 6.99 7.14 -10.19
N LEU A 28 8.05 7.53 -9.45
CA LEU A 28 7.92 8.00 -8.08
C LEU A 28 7.48 9.46 -7.96
N ASN A 29 7.96 10.34 -8.87
CA ASN A 29 7.66 11.78 -8.77
C ASN A 29 6.16 12.11 -8.85
N PRO A 30 5.35 11.52 -9.75
CA PRO A 30 3.90 11.75 -9.75
C PRO A 30 3.23 11.48 -8.40
N THR A 31 3.61 10.37 -7.75
CA THR A 31 3.13 10.02 -6.40
C THR A 31 3.52 11.10 -5.38
N VAL A 32 4.79 11.50 -5.37
CA VAL A 32 5.32 12.48 -4.42
C VAL A 32 4.68 13.85 -4.65
N ASP A 33 4.57 14.32 -5.89
CA ASP A 33 3.95 15.59 -6.26
C ASP A 33 2.47 15.64 -5.85
N PHE A 34 1.75 14.52 -6.00
CA PHE A 34 0.35 14.40 -5.60
C PHE A 34 0.19 14.49 -4.08
N LEU A 35 1.00 13.74 -3.32
CA LEU A 35 0.97 13.70 -1.86
C LEU A 35 1.44 15.02 -1.24
N GLU A 36 2.51 15.65 -1.77
CA GLU A 36 2.98 16.96 -1.33
C GLU A 36 1.88 18.03 -1.44
N ARG A 37 1.19 18.07 -2.58
CA ARG A 37 0.05 18.97 -2.80
C ARG A 37 -1.06 18.75 -1.78
N LEU A 38 -1.40 17.49 -1.47
CA LEU A 38 -2.45 17.17 -0.50
C LEU A 38 -2.04 17.41 0.95
N ALA A 39 -0.75 17.28 1.27
CA ALA A 39 -0.23 17.63 2.59
C ALA A 39 -0.39 19.14 2.89
N GLY A 40 -0.37 20.00 1.85
CA GLY A 40 -0.68 21.42 2.00
C GLY A 40 0.25 22.16 2.97
N GLY A 41 1.48 21.70 3.15
CA GLY A 41 2.46 22.25 4.10
C GLY A 41 2.34 21.68 5.53
N GLY A 42 1.40 20.78 5.79
CA GLY A 42 1.29 20.06 7.06
C GLY A 42 2.10 18.75 7.10
N ALA A 43 2.05 18.06 8.24
CA ALA A 43 2.73 16.79 8.41
C ALA A 43 1.96 15.62 7.77
N ALA A 44 2.70 14.62 7.31
CA ALA A 44 2.17 13.40 6.71
C ALA A 44 2.52 12.16 7.55
N LEU A 45 1.60 11.19 7.60
CA LEU A 45 1.79 9.88 8.22
C LEU A 45 1.64 8.80 7.15
N GLU A 46 2.70 8.05 6.93
CA GLU A 46 2.68 6.90 6.02
C GLU A 46 2.41 5.60 6.79
N PHE A 47 1.35 4.90 6.41
CA PHE A 47 1.04 3.57 6.92
C PHE A 47 1.78 2.51 6.10
N ALA A 48 2.36 1.52 6.78
CA ALA A 48 3.19 0.48 6.17
C ALA A 48 4.31 1.08 5.30
N ILE A 49 5.14 1.95 5.90
CA ILE A 49 6.17 2.72 5.19
C ILE A 49 7.22 1.84 4.52
N GLY A 50 7.40 0.58 4.96
CA GLY A 50 8.33 -0.37 4.40
C GLY A 50 9.77 0.12 4.44
N THR A 51 10.45 0.00 3.30
CA THR A 51 11.84 0.48 3.12
C THR A 51 11.93 2.00 2.86
N GLY A 52 10.79 2.72 2.91
CA GLY A 52 10.72 4.18 2.83
C GLY A 52 10.71 4.77 1.42
N ARG A 53 10.31 4.03 0.40
CA ARG A 53 10.29 4.48 -1.01
C ARG A 53 9.63 5.85 -1.18
N VAL A 54 8.41 6.02 -0.69
CA VAL A 54 7.66 7.27 -0.82
C VAL A 54 8.00 8.24 0.30
N GLY A 55 8.05 7.79 1.55
CA GLY A 55 8.28 8.64 2.71
C GLY A 55 9.60 9.39 2.67
N ILE A 56 10.70 8.73 2.25
CA ILE A 56 11.99 9.38 2.07
C ILE A 56 11.93 10.46 0.97
N ALA A 57 11.28 10.14 -0.15
CA ALA A 57 11.17 11.09 -1.27
C ALA A 57 10.31 12.31 -0.88
N LEU A 58 9.19 12.09 -0.19
CA LEU A 58 8.30 13.14 0.29
C LEU A 58 8.98 14.02 1.35
N SER A 59 9.72 13.40 2.28
CA SER A 59 10.51 14.11 3.30
C SER A 59 11.58 15.02 2.66
N LYS A 60 12.23 14.56 1.58
CA LYS A 60 13.19 15.39 0.81
C LYS A 60 12.56 16.60 0.12
N ARG A 61 11.23 16.60 -0.08
CA ARG A 61 10.47 17.79 -0.57
C ARG A 61 10.11 18.76 0.56
N GLY A 62 10.50 18.46 1.80
CA GLY A 62 10.26 19.31 2.97
C GLY A 62 8.93 19.03 3.70
N VAL A 63 8.20 17.98 3.35
CA VAL A 63 7.04 17.53 4.11
C VAL A 63 7.53 16.73 5.33
N PRO A 64 7.16 17.12 6.57
CA PRO A 64 7.47 16.29 7.73
C PRO A 64 6.72 14.95 7.65
N VAL A 65 7.46 13.86 7.53
CA VAL A 65 6.89 12.50 7.42
C VAL A 65 7.19 11.68 8.67
N THR A 66 6.17 11.00 9.18
CA THR A 66 6.30 9.93 10.17
C THR A 66 5.75 8.64 9.56
N GLY A 67 6.31 7.47 9.92
CA GLY A 67 5.86 6.17 9.42
C GLY A 67 5.32 5.26 10.50
N ILE A 68 4.48 4.30 10.10
CA ILE A 68 4.17 3.07 10.86
C ILE A 68 4.66 1.90 10.00
N GLU A 69 5.40 0.96 10.62
CA GLU A 69 5.86 -0.26 9.95
C GLU A 69 5.74 -1.46 10.91
N LEU A 70 5.16 -2.55 10.42
CA LEU A 70 5.01 -3.77 11.21
C LEU A 70 6.26 -4.64 11.20
N SER A 71 6.97 -4.67 10.05
CA SER A 71 8.15 -5.50 9.83
C SER A 71 9.43 -4.80 10.29
N GLN A 72 10.06 -5.32 11.34
CA GLN A 72 11.37 -4.83 11.76
C GLN A 72 12.43 -4.97 10.65
N PRO A 73 12.52 -6.08 9.88
CA PRO A 73 13.44 -6.17 8.75
C PRO A 73 13.27 -5.08 7.69
N MET A 74 12.02 -4.72 7.35
CA MET A 74 11.75 -3.61 6.41
C MET A 74 12.24 -2.27 6.99
N LEU A 75 12.00 -2.04 8.28
CA LEU A 75 12.49 -0.85 8.97
C LEU A 75 14.03 -0.82 9.03
N ASP A 76 14.69 -1.95 9.22
CA ASP A 76 16.15 -2.02 9.23
C ASP A 76 16.73 -1.61 7.86
N GLU A 77 16.10 -1.99 6.75
CA GLU A 77 16.48 -1.51 5.40
C GLU A 77 16.22 -0.01 5.22
N LEU A 78 15.11 0.51 5.76
CA LEU A 78 14.86 1.95 5.77
C LEU A 78 15.96 2.70 6.53
N ARG A 79 16.38 2.19 7.69
CA ARG A 79 17.42 2.81 8.54
C ARG A 79 18.82 2.83 7.89
N ARG A 80 19.09 2.00 6.90
CA ARG A 80 20.30 2.10 6.07
C ARG A 80 20.30 3.34 5.16
N LYS A 81 19.13 3.91 4.88
CA LYS A 81 18.92 5.03 3.95
C LYS A 81 18.68 6.38 4.64
N VAL A 82 18.05 6.36 5.81
CA VAL A 82 17.66 7.56 6.55
C VAL A 82 17.65 7.29 8.06
N ASP A 83 18.09 8.26 8.84
CA ASP A 83 18.09 8.15 10.30
C ASP A 83 16.72 8.43 10.93
N GLU A 84 16.55 8.01 12.19
CA GLU A 84 15.31 8.15 12.96
C GLU A 84 14.87 9.61 13.15
N LYS A 85 15.83 10.55 13.25
CA LYS A 85 15.50 11.97 13.46
C LYS A 85 14.93 12.61 12.20
N ALA A 86 15.46 12.20 11.04
CA ALA A 86 15.02 12.73 9.76
C ALA A 86 13.66 12.13 9.32
N LEU A 87 13.40 10.86 9.66
CA LEU A 87 12.14 10.18 9.35
C LEU A 87 11.77 9.24 10.50
N PRO A 88 11.01 9.72 11.50
CA PRO A 88 10.53 8.89 12.61
C PRO A 88 9.62 7.76 12.14
N VAL A 89 9.80 6.55 12.68
CA VAL A 89 8.92 5.40 12.41
C VAL A 89 8.58 4.70 13.71
N VAL A 90 7.29 4.40 13.89
CA VAL A 90 6.80 3.60 15.01
C VAL A 90 6.58 2.16 14.52
N VAL A 91 7.19 1.18 15.21
CA VAL A 91 6.94 -0.23 14.92
C VAL A 91 5.55 -0.60 15.43
N GLY A 92 4.69 -1.07 14.51
CA GLY A 92 3.33 -1.46 14.85
C GLY A 92 2.43 -1.69 13.65
N ASP A 93 1.20 -2.09 13.96
CA ASP A 93 0.17 -2.39 12.98
C ASP A 93 -0.57 -1.11 12.56
N MET A 94 -0.69 -0.86 11.25
CA MET A 94 -1.38 0.30 10.68
C MET A 94 -2.87 0.38 11.06
N ALA A 95 -3.51 -0.73 11.43
CA ALA A 95 -4.90 -0.74 11.87
C ALA A 95 -5.09 -0.21 13.29
N THR A 96 -4.07 -0.33 14.16
CA THR A 96 -4.25 -0.12 15.62
C THR A 96 -3.24 0.81 16.27
N THR A 97 -2.05 0.96 15.69
CA THR A 97 -0.97 1.75 16.29
C THR A 97 -1.29 3.24 16.25
N ILE A 98 -1.15 3.90 17.39
CA ILE A 98 -1.32 5.35 17.52
C ILE A 98 0.04 6.02 17.56
N VAL A 99 0.23 6.99 16.70
CA VAL A 99 1.42 7.82 16.61
C VAL A 99 1.11 9.21 17.18
N PRO A 100 1.95 9.76 18.06
CA PRO A 100 1.77 11.12 18.55
C PRO A 100 1.88 12.13 17.41
N GLY A 101 1.02 13.14 17.42
CA GLY A 101 1.02 14.24 16.45
C GLY A 101 -0.34 14.42 15.79
N GLU A 102 -0.41 15.46 14.98
CA GLU A 102 -1.56 15.79 14.15
C GLU A 102 -1.10 15.88 12.70
N PHE A 103 -1.83 15.23 11.80
CA PHE A 103 -1.43 15.08 10.42
C PHE A 103 -2.48 15.69 9.48
N SER A 104 -2.02 16.45 8.50
CA SER A 104 -2.88 16.92 7.40
C SER A 104 -3.09 15.85 6.33
N LEU A 105 -2.18 14.85 6.28
CA LEU A 105 -2.21 13.75 5.34
C LEU A 105 -1.90 12.43 6.06
N VAL A 106 -2.74 11.43 5.88
CA VAL A 106 -2.42 10.02 6.15
C VAL A 106 -2.51 9.29 4.82
N TYR A 107 -1.53 8.45 4.50
CA TYR A 107 -1.56 7.73 3.23
C TYR A 107 -0.96 6.33 3.35
N LEU A 108 -1.36 5.49 2.41
CA LEU A 108 -0.74 4.21 2.15
C LEU A 108 -0.81 3.92 0.64
N VAL A 109 0.26 3.32 0.14
CA VAL A 109 0.46 3.10 -1.28
C VAL A 109 0.62 1.63 -1.59
N TRP A 110 0.57 1.29 -2.86
CA TRP A 110 0.94 -0.03 -3.36
C TRP A 110 0.16 -1.18 -2.72
N ASN A 111 -1.18 -1.05 -2.63
CA ASN A 111 -2.07 -2.07 -2.06
C ASN A 111 -1.76 -2.50 -0.61
N SER A 112 -0.97 -1.76 0.15
CA SER A 112 -0.52 -2.18 1.49
C SER A 112 -1.66 -2.54 2.43
N ILE A 113 -2.83 -1.89 2.33
CA ILE A 113 -4.00 -2.22 3.15
C ILE A 113 -4.52 -3.64 2.90
N SER A 114 -4.23 -4.23 1.74
CA SER A 114 -4.63 -5.60 1.40
C SER A 114 -3.92 -6.67 2.24
N ASN A 115 -2.83 -6.30 2.95
CA ASN A 115 -2.18 -7.15 3.95
C ASN A 115 -3.04 -7.36 5.22
N LEU A 116 -4.05 -6.52 5.45
CA LEU A 116 -5.08 -6.72 6.47
C LEU A 116 -6.11 -7.71 5.92
N LEU A 117 -6.10 -8.94 6.45
CA LEU A 117 -6.80 -10.07 5.83
C LEU A 117 -8.30 -10.14 6.19
N THR A 118 -8.76 -9.30 7.10
CA THR A 118 -10.18 -9.24 7.47
C THR A 118 -10.78 -7.88 7.17
N GLN A 119 -12.08 -7.86 6.86
CA GLN A 119 -12.82 -6.60 6.67
C GLN A 119 -12.75 -5.73 7.93
N GLN A 120 -12.80 -6.35 9.12
CA GLN A 120 -12.73 -5.63 10.38
C GLN A 120 -11.39 -4.88 10.54
N GLU A 121 -10.27 -5.52 10.24
CA GLU A 121 -8.95 -4.87 10.28
C GLU A 121 -8.85 -3.71 9.30
N GLN A 122 -9.41 -3.87 8.10
CA GLN A 122 -9.43 -2.80 7.11
C GLN A 122 -10.31 -1.62 7.55
N VAL A 123 -11.47 -1.88 8.18
CA VAL A 123 -12.30 -0.83 8.81
C VAL A 123 -11.52 -0.12 9.92
N GLU A 124 -10.80 -0.86 10.77
CA GLU A 124 -9.98 -0.25 11.82
C GLU A 124 -8.83 0.59 11.27
N CYS A 125 -8.24 0.21 10.13
CA CYS A 125 -7.24 1.01 9.44
C CYS A 125 -7.81 2.37 9.00
N PHE A 126 -9.00 2.41 8.41
CA PHE A 126 -9.69 3.66 8.07
C PHE A 126 -9.99 4.52 9.32
N ARG A 127 -10.46 3.90 10.40
CA ARG A 127 -10.68 4.58 11.68
C ARG A 127 -9.39 5.12 12.26
N ASN A 128 -8.31 4.35 12.16
CA ASN A 128 -7.01 4.77 12.64
C ASN A 128 -6.47 5.97 11.83
N ALA A 129 -6.62 5.97 10.51
CA ALA A 129 -6.31 7.14 9.69
C ALA A 129 -7.10 8.37 10.13
N ALA A 130 -8.41 8.25 10.33
CA ALA A 130 -9.26 9.35 10.76
C ALA A 130 -8.87 9.89 12.17
N ARG A 131 -8.37 9.04 13.08
CA ARG A 131 -7.89 9.46 14.40
C ARG A 131 -6.66 10.37 14.33
N HIS A 132 -5.77 10.11 13.36
CA HIS A 132 -4.54 10.87 13.18
C HIS A 132 -4.74 12.18 12.41
N LEU A 133 -5.81 12.29 11.62
CA LEU A 133 -6.07 13.44 10.79
C LEU A 133 -6.64 14.62 11.59
N VAL A 134 -6.14 15.84 11.29
CA VAL A 134 -6.79 17.08 11.68
C VAL A 134 -8.12 17.26 10.93
N PRO A 135 -9.05 18.11 11.40
CA PRO A 135 -10.19 18.56 10.57
C PRO A 135 -9.69 19.16 9.26
N GLY A 136 -10.29 18.74 8.14
CA GLY A 136 -9.84 19.10 6.79
C GLY A 136 -8.69 18.26 6.25
N GLY A 137 -8.08 17.40 7.05
CA GLY A 137 -7.03 16.46 6.64
C GLY A 137 -7.54 15.34 5.72
N ARG A 138 -6.63 14.69 5.01
CA ARG A 138 -6.95 13.74 3.95
C ARG A 138 -6.35 12.37 4.21
N PHE A 139 -7.13 11.33 3.93
CA PHE A 139 -6.67 9.95 3.83
C PHE A 139 -6.56 9.55 2.37
N VAL A 140 -5.41 9.01 1.96
CA VAL A 140 -5.12 8.63 0.58
C VAL A 140 -4.73 7.16 0.51
N ILE A 141 -5.35 6.43 -0.40
CA ILE A 141 -5.03 5.01 -0.66
C ILE A 141 -4.82 4.80 -2.16
N GLU A 142 -3.75 4.09 -2.52
CA GLU A 142 -3.56 3.50 -3.84
C GLU A 142 -3.92 2.01 -3.79
N LEU A 143 -4.84 1.59 -4.64
CA LEU A 143 -5.31 0.20 -4.73
C LEU A 143 -5.54 -0.25 -6.17
N TRP A 144 -5.32 -1.53 -6.42
CA TRP A 144 -5.82 -2.19 -7.62
C TRP A 144 -7.32 -2.42 -7.54
N VAL A 145 -7.99 -2.33 -8.69
CA VAL A 145 -9.37 -2.78 -8.84
C VAL A 145 -9.38 -4.30 -8.99
N PRO A 146 -10.20 -5.05 -8.22
CA PRO A 146 -10.25 -6.50 -8.35
C PRO A 146 -10.60 -6.94 -9.78
N GLN A 147 -9.70 -7.73 -10.41
CA GLN A 147 -9.82 -8.10 -11.83
C GLN A 147 -10.74 -9.31 -12.08
N LEU A 148 -11.79 -9.47 -11.27
CA LEU A 148 -12.69 -10.63 -11.32
C LEU A 148 -13.43 -10.78 -12.66
N ARG A 149 -13.63 -9.70 -13.42
CA ARG A 149 -14.22 -9.73 -14.78
C ARG A 149 -13.36 -10.49 -15.81
N ARG A 150 -12.09 -10.75 -15.51
CA ARG A 150 -11.18 -11.51 -16.37
C ARG A 150 -11.32 -13.02 -16.20
N PHE A 151 -12.15 -13.47 -15.26
CA PHE A 151 -12.34 -14.88 -14.97
C PHE A 151 -13.51 -15.47 -15.78
N PRO A 152 -13.26 -16.42 -16.69
CA PRO A 152 -14.30 -17.29 -17.20
C PRO A 152 -14.99 -18.07 -16.08
N LEU A 153 -16.25 -18.42 -16.28
CA LEU A 153 -17.00 -19.20 -15.30
C LEU A 153 -16.27 -20.50 -14.94
N GLY A 154 -16.06 -20.72 -13.64
CA GLY A 154 -15.36 -21.90 -13.10
C GLY A 154 -13.84 -21.79 -13.04
N GLN A 155 -13.24 -20.71 -13.53
CA GLN A 155 -11.82 -20.46 -13.36
C GLN A 155 -11.55 -19.79 -12.01
N VAL A 156 -10.54 -20.28 -11.28
CA VAL A 156 -10.15 -19.78 -9.95
C VAL A 156 -8.74 -19.19 -9.93
N ALA A 157 -7.98 -19.36 -11.01
CA ALA A 157 -6.59 -18.89 -11.11
C ALA A 157 -6.38 -18.06 -12.39
N VAL A 158 -5.58 -17.01 -12.29
CA VAL A 158 -5.16 -16.16 -13.41
C VAL A 158 -3.65 -16.04 -13.43
N PRO A 159 -2.98 -16.25 -14.57
CA PRO A 159 -1.58 -15.92 -14.70
C PRO A 159 -1.41 -14.40 -14.63
N MET A 160 -0.44 -13.93 -13.84
CA MET A 160 -0.08 -12.52 -13.75
C MET A 160 1.29 -12.23 -14.39
N ASP A 161 2.17 -13.21 -14.43
CA ASP A 161 3.45 -13.14 -15.12
C ASP A 161 3.81 -14.49 -15.73
N ILE A 162 4.32 -14.46 -16.98
CA ILE A 162 4.79 -15.65 -17.69
C ILE A 162 6.11 -15.28 -18.36
N GLY A 163 7.20 -15.42 -17.60
CA GLY A 163 8.55 -15.14 -18.05
C GLY A 163 9.49 -16.33 -17.92
N ASP A 164 10.67 -16.25 -18.53
CA ASP A 164 11.69 -17.31 -18.43
C ASP A 164 12.28 -17.46 -17.03
N ALA A 165 12.37 -16.36 -16.29
CA ALA A 165 12.94 -16.32 -14.94
C ALA A 165 11.89 -16.37 -13.83
N HIS A 166 10.64 -16.00 -14.11
CA HIS A 166 9.57 -15.90 -13.14
C HIS A 166 8.23 -16.32 -13.74
N LEU A 167 7.48 -17.11 -12.96
CA LEU A 167 6.08 -17.45 -13.24
C LEU A 167 5.23 -17.00 -12.05
N GLY A 168 4.13 -16.30 -12.32
CA GLY A 168 3.22 -15.81 -11.31
C GLY A 168 1.76 -16.15 -11.62
N PHE A 169 1.02 -16.58 -10.59
CA PHE A 169 -0.41 -16.89 -10.66
C PHE A 169 -1.13 -16.32 -9.46
N ASP A 170 -2.27 -15.70 -9.70
CA ASP A 170 -3.20 -15.30 -8.65
C ASP A 170 -4.35 -16.31 -8.55
N THR A 171 -4.63 -16.79 -7.34
CA THR A 171 -5.84 -17.58 -7.04
C THR A 171 -6.78 -16.76 -6.17
N TYR A 172 -8.10 -16.88 -6.41
CA TYR A 172 -9.10 -16.06 -5.75
C TYR A 172 -10.12 -16.91 -4.98
N ASP A 173 -10.39 -16.51 -3.73
CA ASP A 173 -11.56 -16.90 -2.97
C ASP A 173 -12.53 -15.72 -2.92
N THR A 174 -13.61 -15.80 -3.69
CA THR A 174 -14.61 -14.72 -3.79
C THR A 174 -15.53 -14.63 -2.57
N LEU A 175 -15.60 -15.69 -1.76
CA LEU A 175 -16.37 -15.67 -0.51
C LEU A 175 -15.63 -14.90 0.59
N ALA A 176 -14.32 -15.19 0.75
CA ALA A 176 -13.47 -14.50 1.71
C ALA A 176 -12.96 -13.15 1.19
N GLN A 177 -13.14 -12.86 -0.11
CA GLN A 177 -12.52 -11.74 -0.81
C GLN A 177 -10.99 -11.75 -0.69
N THR A 178 -10.37 -12.93 -0.80
CA THR A 178 -8.91 -13.05 -0.76
C THR A 178 -8.34 -13.42 -2.11
N CYS A 179 -7.13 -12.94 -2.36
CA CYS A 179 -6.27 -13.29 -3.47
C CYS A 179 -4.98 -13.86 -2.90
N THR A 180 -4.53 -15.00 -3.40
CA THR A 180 -3.21 -15.53 -3.09
C THR A 180 -2.36 -15.46 -4.34
N SER A 181 -1.29 -14.66 -4.29
CA SER A 181 -0.28 -14.57 -5.35
C SER A 181 0.76 -15.66 -5.12
N HIS A 182 0.94 -16.50 -6.13
CA HIS A 182 1.91 -17.60 -6.15
C HIS A 182 3.04 -17.24 -7.10
N HIS A 183 4.28 -17.25 -6.61
CA HIS A 183 5.47 -16.89 -7.36
C HIS A 183 6.43 -18.07 -7.43
N TYR A 184 6.98 -18.32 -8.62
CA TYR A 184 8.00 -19.32 -8.90
C TYR A 184 9.17 -18.64 -9.60
N TRP A 185 10.27 -18.43 -8.88
CA TRP A 185 11.50 -17.89 -9.45
C TRP A 185 12.43 -19.02 -9.84
N ARG A 186 12.91 -18.98 -11.08
CA ARG A 186 13.87 -19.96 -11.58
C ARG A 186 15.25 -19.61 -11.04
N GLU A 187 15.89 -20.60 -10.41
CA GLU A 187 17.25 -20.51 -9.91
C GLU A 187 18.26 -20.94 -11.01
N ASP A 188 19.55 -20.61 -10.83
CA ASP A 188 20.61 -20.90 -11.80
C ASP A 188 20.80 -22.40 -12.05
N ASP A 189 20.48 -23.25 -11.07
CA ASP A 189 20.56 -24.71 -11.20
C ASP A 189 19.35 -25.33 -11.92
N GLY A 190 18.39 -24.50 -12.34
CA GLY A 190 17.16 -24.90 -12.99
C GLY A 190 16.03 -25.32 -12.08
N SER A 191 16.22 -25.31 -10.77
CA SER A 191 15.14 -25.47 -9.78
C SER A 191 14.27 -24.22 -9.71
N PHE A 192 13.13 -24.31 -8.97
CA PHE A 192 12.27 -23.15 -8.72
C PHE A 192 12.15 -22.91 -7.24
N ARG A 193 12.39 -21.67 -6.84
CA ARG A 193 12.04 -21.16 -5.52
C ARG A 193 10.57 -20.74 -5.54
N TYR A 194 9.79 -21.20 -4.58
CA TYR A 194 8.38 -20.85 -4.43
C TYR A 194 8.18 -19.85 -3.30
N GLY A 195 7.33 -18.87 -3.54
CA GLY A 195 6.82 -17.95 -2.53
C GLY A 195 5.33 -17.65 -2.77
N ALA A 196 4.60 -17.37 -1.71
CA ALA A 196 3.20 -16.98 -1.82
C ALA A 196 2.81 -15.96 -0.75
N GLY A 197 1.96 -15.01 -1.13
CA GLY A 197 1.36 -14.04 -0.23
C GLY A 197 -0.15 -13.99 -0.41
N THR A 198 -0.90 -13.95 0.69
CA THR A 198 -2.36 -13.81 0.65
C THR A 198 -2.74 -12.38 1.03
N PHE A 199 -3.65 -11.80 0.25
CA PHE A 199 -4.13 -10.43 0.35
C PHE A 199 -5.65 -10.41 0.34
N ARG A 200 -6.27 -9.49 1.10
CA ARG A 200 -7.70 -9.24 0.99
C ARG A 200 -7.96 -8.06 0.05
N TYR A 201 -8.63 -8.34 -1.07
CA TYR A 201 -9.00 -7.29 -2.00
C TYR A 201 -10.29 -6.57 -1.58
N MET A 202 -10.44 -5.31 -2.01
CA MET A 202 -11.60 -4.46 -1.73
C MET A 202 -12.10 -3.81 -3.01
N TRP A 203 -13.41 -3.59 -3.07
CA TRP A 203 -14.00 -2.75 -4.11
C TRP A 203 -13.89 -1.27 -3.73
N PRO A 204 -13.76 -0.35 -4.71
CA PRO A 204 -13.77 1.08 -4.44
C PRO A 204 -14.97 1.55 -3.60
N SER A 205 -16.16 0.98 -3.84
CA SER A 205 -17.37 1.27 -3.07
C SER A 205 -17.32 0.75 -1.62
N GLU A 206 -16.60 -0.35 -1.36
CA GLU A 206 -16.36 -0.86 -0.02
C GLU A 206 -15.43 0.09 0.76
N CYS A 207 -14.39 0.62 0.09
CA CYS A 207 -13.53 1.65 0.67
C CYS A 207 -14.33 2.92 1.06
N ASP A 208 -15.30 3.33 0.22
CA ASP A 208 -16.16 4.48 0.52
C ASP A 208 -17.02 4.27 1.76
N LEU A 209 -17.58 3.05 1.93
CA LEU A 209 -18.33 2.70 3.14
C LEU A 209 -17.43 2.70 4.39
N MET A 210 -16.20 2.17 4.29
CA MET A 210 -15.24 2.20 5.40
C MET A 210 -14.85 3.64 5.77
N ALA A 211 -14.67 4.51 4.78
CA ALA A 211 -14.39 5.93 5.02
C ALA A 211 -15.57 6.62 5.73
N GLN A 212 -16.81 6.38 5.28
CA GLN A 212 -18.03 6.89 5.94
C GLN A 212 -18.14 6.40 7.39
N MET A 213 -17.86 5.10 7.65
CA MET A 213 -17.83 4.53 9.01
C MET A 213 -16.74 5.15 9.90
N ALA A 214 -15.70 5.70 9.28
CA ALA A 214 -14.62 6.43 9.96
C ALA A 214 -14.89 7.95 10.05
N GLY A 215 -16.03 8.45 9.55
CA GLY A 215 -16.40 9.85 9.57
C GLY A 215 -15.69 10.70 8.51
N MET A 216 -15.26 10.09 7.42
CA MET A 216 -14.62 10.77 6.30
C MET A 216 -15.53 10.77 5.06
N GLU A 217 -15.35 11.76 4.20
CA GLU A 217 -16.12 11.97 2.98
C GLU A 217 -15.21 11.85 1.75
N MET A 218 -15.73 11.22 0.67
CA MET A 218 -15.02 11.15 -0.60
C MET A 218 -14.77 12.55 -1.15
N GLU A 219 -13.51 12.88 -1.40
CA GLU A 219 -13.11 14.14 -2.05
C GLU A 219 -12.79 13.91 -3.53
N MET A 220 -12.03 12.83 -3.84
CA MET A 220 -11.55 12.58 -5.20
C MET A 220 -11.21 11.10 -5.39
N ARG A 221 -11.41 10.61 -6.62
CA ARG A 221 -10.86 9.34 -7.10
C ARG A 221 -10.34 9.51 -8.51
N VAL A 222 -9.09 9.09 -8.72
CA VAL A 222 -8.41 9.07 -10.02
C VAL A 222 -7.87 7.67 -10.30
N ALA A 223 -7.54 7.38 -11.56
CA ALA A 223 -7.03 6.06 -11.94
C ALA A 223 -5.57 5.87 -11.52
N ASP A 224 -4.79 6.94 -11.54
CA ASP A 224 -3.36 6.91 -11.23
C ASP A 224 -2.90 8.27 -10.66
N TRP A 225 -1.66 8.35 -10.21
CA TRP A 225 -1.04 9.52 -9.59
C TRP A 225 -0.89 10.73 -10.52
N ASP A 226 -1.01 10.53 -11.83
CA ASP A 226 -1.05 11.61 -12.84
C ASP A 226 -2.38 12.37 -12.87
N GLY A 227 -3.40 11.87 -12.13
CA GLY A 227 -4.73 12.45 -12.08
C GLY A 227 -5.64 12.01 -13.22
N SER A 228 -5.29 10.98 -13.97
CA SER A 228 -6.12 10.43 -15.04
C SER A 228 -7.50 9.97 -14.52
N PRO A 229 -8.59 10.15 -15.32
CA PRO A 229 -9.95 9.84 -14.87
C PRO A 229 -10.13 8.37 -14.50
N PHE A 230 -10.74 8.09 -13.34
CA PHE A 230 -11.17 6.76 -12.96
C PHE A 230 -12.43 6.37 -13.73
N THR A 231 -12.37 5.22 -14.42
CA THR A 231 -13.44 4.69 -15.27
C THR A 231 -13.70 3.21 -14.99
N SER A 232 -14.70 2.62 -15.65
CA SER A 232 -14.96 1.17 -15.59
C SER A 232 -13.81 0.31 -16.11
N GLU A 233 -12.89 0.88 -16.89
CA GLU A 233 -11.74 0.19 -17.46
C GLU A 233 -10.45 0.34 -16.63
N SER A 234 -10.49 1.19 -15.59
CA SER A 234 -9.33 1.42 -14.72
C SER A 234 -8.95 0.16 -13.95
N GLU A 235 -7.66 -0.16 -13.91
CA GLU A 235 -7.10 -1.32 -13.21
C GLU A 235 -6.63 -0.99 -11.80
N SER A 236 -6.46 0.30 -11.51
CA SER A 236 -6.06 0.85 -10.22
C SER A 236 -6.85 2.12 -9.91
N HIS A 237 -6.75 2.58 -8.68
CA HIS A 237 -7.26 3.89 -8.30
C HIS A 237 -6.43 4.48 -7.16
N VAL A 238 -6.34 5.81 -7.18
CA VAL A 238 -5.93 6.63 -6.04
C VAL A 238 -7.17 7.32 -5.51
N SER A 239 -7.57 6.99 -4.29
CA SER A 239 -8.76 7.56 -3.65
C SER A 239 -8.37 8.45 -2.49
N VAL A 240 -9.05 9.58 -2.39
CA VAL A 240 -8.83 10.61 -1.38
C VAL A 240 -10.14 10.84 -0.63
N TRP A 241 -10.11 10.66 0.67
CA TRP A 241 -11.21 11.02 1.56
C TRP A 241 -10.75 12.11 2.52
N ARG A 242 -11.64 13.04 2.80
CA ARG A 242 -11.39 14.16 3.69
C ARG A 242 -12.14 13.96 5.01
N LYS A 243 -11.47 14.27 6.11
CA LYS A 243 -12.10 14.41 7.42
C LYS A 243 -12.74 15.82 7.50
N PRO A 244 -14.05 15.92 7.77
CA PRO A 244 -14.73 17.20 7.91
C PRO A 244 -14.16 18.12 8.98
#